data_55dcb0914fdd92dab7d82410b9e6ac80
#
_entry.id   55dcb0914fdd92dab7d82410b9e6ac80
#
_cell.length_a   1.000
_cell.length_b   1.000
_cell.length_c   1.000
_cell.angle_alpha   90.00
_cell.angle_beta   90.00
_cell.angle_gamma   90.00
#
_symmetry.space_group_name_H-M   'P 1'
#
loop_
_entity.id
_entity.type
_entity.pdbx_description
1 polymer ?
#
loop_
_entity_poly.entity_id
_entity_poly.type
_entity_poly.pdbx_seq_one_letter_code
_entity_poly.pdbx_strand_id
1 'polypeptide(L)'
;MNLFIFRRDFRLIDNKGLEYAMNNFDNIIPIFIFTPEQITTKNKFISNNSIQFMIESLQDLDSELHKNNSKLHIFKGNNITVLKKIYKQINIDNIIFNKDYTPYAIKRDNSIEKFCKQNNINCVMIEDYLLHPVGTLLKDNNDPYTVYTPFKNNGLK
;
A
#
# COMPACT_ATOMS: atom_id res chain seq x y z
N MET A 1 5.41 17.20 -4.91
CA MET A 1 6.04 15.87 -4.95
C MET A 1 5.01 14.80 -4.67
N ASN A 2 5.15 13.60 -5.28
CA ASN A 2 4.16 12.53 -5.18
C ASN A 2 4.79 11.33 -4.49
N LEU A 3 4.23 10.87 -3.37
CA LEU A 3 4.73 9.73 -2.64
C LEU A 3 3.97 8.47 -3.05
N PHE A 4 4.70 7.42 -3.45
CA PHE A 4 4.14 6.08 -3.58
C PHE A 4 4.59 5.23 -2.41
N ILE A 5 3.64 4.77 -1.59
CA ILE A 5 3.93 3.96 -0.40
C ILE A 5 3.81 2.48 -0.74
N PHE A 6 4.94 1.80 -0.92
CA PHE A 6 4.99 0.34 -0.99
C PHE A 6 4.62 -0.29 0.37
N ARG A 7 3.97 -1.45 0.34
CA ARG A 7 3.51 -2.16 1.54
C ARG A 7 3.76 -3.64 1.50
N ARG A 8 2.98 -4.39 0.71
CA ARG A 8 3.08 -5.84 0.48
C ARG A 8 3.28 -6.15 -1.00
N ASP A 9 3.31 -5.15 -1.80
CA ASP A 9 3.31 -5.10 -3.26
C ASP A 9 4.72 -4.78 -3.80
N PHE A 10 5.74 -5.50 -3.33
CA PHE A 10 7.16 -5.26 -3.65
C PHE A 10 7.48 -5.66 -5.11
N ARG A 11 6.82 -5.00 -6.07
CA ARG A 11 7.01 -5.25 -7.49
C ARG A 11 6.79 -3.99 -8.32
N LEU A 12 7.50 -3.87 -9.43
CA LEU A 12 7.33 -2.76 -10.38
C LEU A 12 6.36 -3.10 -11.51
N ILE A 13 6.21 -4.38 -11.84
CA ILE A 13 5.34 -4.88 -12.91
C ILE A 13 4.02 -5.35 -12.29
N ASP A 14 2.91 -5.12 -13.01
CA ASP A 14 1.56 -5.51 -12.57
C ASP A 14 1.20 -4.94 -11.18
N ASN A 15 1.57 -3.68 -10.95
CA ASN A 15 1.25 -2.93 -9.74
C ASN A 15 0.36 -1.74 -10.11
N LYS A 16 -0.95 -1.93 -9.99
CA LYS A 16 -1.96 -0.97 -10.44
C LYS A 16 -1.81 0.42 -9.82
N GLY A 17 -1.43 0.48 -8.55
CA GLY A 17 -1.21 1.76 -7.85
C GLY A 17 0.02 2.49 -8.37
N LEU A 18 1.12 1.77 -8.60
CA LEU A 18 2.34 2.34 -9.16
C LEU A 18 2.11 2.77 -10.62
N GLU A 19 1.44 1.94 -11.41
CA GLU A 19 1.06 2.26 -12.80
C GLU A 19 0.18 3.52 -12.84
N TYR A 20 -0.82 3.60 -11.97
CA TYR A 20 -1.64 4.80 -11.85
C TYR A 20 -0.79 6.04 -11.51
N ALA A 21 0.13 5.90 -10.55
CA ALA A 21 1.01 7.00 -10.15
C ALA A 21 1.86 7.48 -11.34
N MET A 22 2.49 6.55 -12.08
CA MET A 22 3.35 6.85 -13.22
C MET A 22 2.58 7.49 -14.39
N ASN A 23 1.33 7.09 -14.61
CA ASN A 23 0.52 7.61 -15.71
C ASN A 23 -0.10 9.00 -15.41
N ASN A 24 -0.19 9.39 -14.15
CA ASN A 24 -0.90 10.62 -13.75
C ASN A 24 0.00 11.69 -13.11
N PHE A 25 1.20 11.33 -12.68
CA PHE A 25 2.06 12.25 -11.93
C PHE A 25 3.52 12.12 -12.32
N ASP A 26 4.22 13.27 -12.34
CA ASP A 26 5.67 13.33 -12.42
C ASP A 26 6.31 13.26 -11.02
N ASN A 27 7.63 13.00 -10.97
CA ASN A 27 8.42 13.06 -9.74
C ASN A 27 7.86 12.21 -8.59
N ILE A 28 7.67 10.91 -8.86
CA ILE A 28 7.23 9.94 -7.87
C ILE A 28 8.40 9.55 -6.98
N ILE A 29 8.20 9.62 -5.67
CA ILE A 29 9.15 9.18 -4.65
C ILE A 29 8.65 7.86 -4.05
N PRO A 30 9.28 6.71 -4.38
CA PRO A 30 8.94 5.44 -3.77
C PRO A 30 9.40 5.41 -2.31
N ILE A 31 8.49 5.07 -1.40
CA ILE A 31 8.83 4.95 0.01
C ILE A 31 8.32 3.63 0.61
N PHE A 32 9.03 3.15 1.64
CA PHE A 32 8.56 2.08 2.50
C PHE A 32 8.72 2.48 3.97
N ILE A 33 7.76 2.12 4.81
CA ILE A 33 7.78 2.47 6.24
C ILE A 33 7.72 1.18 7.06
N PHE A 34 8.82 0.84 7.73
CA PHE A 34 8.84 -0.19 8.77
C PHE A 34 8.07 0.31 9.99
N THR A 35 6.88 -0.24 10.23
CA THR A 35 6.08 0.12 11.39
C THR A 35 6.44 -0.74 12.61
N PRO A 36 6.28 -0.24 13.84
CA PRO A 36 6.50 -1.03 15.05
C PRO A 36 5.71 -2.34 15.08
N GLU A 37 4.50 -2.34 14.51
CA GLU A 37 3.64 -3.52 14.41
C GLU A 37 4.22 -4.61 13.49
N GLN A 38 5.10 -4.25 12.56
CA GLN A 38 5.77 -5.22 11.67
C GLN A 38 7.04 -5.79 12.29
N ILE A 39 7.80 -5.01 13.07
CA ILE A 39 9.19 -5.33 13.42
C ILE A 39 9.46 -5.41 14.92
N THR A 40 8.44 -5.31 15.78
CA THR A 40 8.63 -5.41 17.22
C THR A 40 7.79 -6.53 17.84
N THR A 41 8.16 -6.94 19.05
CA THR A 41 7.44 -7.95 19.86
C THR A 41 6.01 -7.58 20.22
N LYS A 42 5.53 -6.37 19.89
CA LYS A 42 4.11 -6.01 19.95
C LYS A 42 3.25 -6.88 19.04
N ASN A 43 3.85 -7.39 17.95
CA ASN A 43 3.22 -8.39 17.11
C ASN A 43 3.57 -9.78 17.63
N LYS A 44 2.59 -10.48 18.20
CA LYS A 44 2.74 -11.86 18.71
C LYS A 44 3.06 -12.88 17.59
N PHE A 45 2.83 -12.53 16.34
CA PHE A 45 3.07 -13.38 15.15
C PHE A 45 4.37 -13.00 14.43
N ILE A 46 5.21 -12.17 15.02
CA ILE A 46 6.50 -11.80 14.43
C ILE A 46 7.39 -13.03 14.28
N SER A 47 8.05 -13.14 13.13
CA SER A 47 9.04 -14.14 12.85
C SER A 47 10.29 -13.48 12.27
N ASN A 48 11.47 -13.88 12.72
CA ASN A 48 12.73 -13.40 12.16
C ASN A 48 12.85 -13.75 10.68
N ASN A 49 12.36 -14.92 10.27
CA ASN A 49 12.37 -15.32 8.86
C ASN A 49 11.46 -14.43 8.00
N SER A 50 10.29 -14.02 8.52
CA SER A 50 9.42 -13.11 7.78
C SER A 50 9.98 -11.70 7.67
N ILE A 51 10.70 -11.23 8.70
CA ILE A 51 11.41 -9.94 8.65
C ILE A 51 12.56 -10.02 7.66
N GLN A 52 13.36 -11.10 7.70
CA GLN A 52 14.47 -11.29 6.77
C GLN A 52 13.99 -11.33 5.32
N PHE A 53 12.95 -12.11 5.04
CA PHE A 53 12.33 -12.16 3.72
C PHE A 53 11.84 -10.76 3.25
N MET A 54 11.21 -9.99 4.14
CA MET A 54 10.78 -8.64 3.82
C MET A 54 11.97 -7.72 3.50
N ILE A 55 13.07 -7.80 4.25
CA ILE A 55 14.28 -7.00 3.99
C ILE A 55 14.89 -7.37 2.63
N GLU A 56 15.04 -8.65 2.35
CA GLU A 56 15.59 -9.14 1.07
C GLU A 56 14.70 -8.71 -0.11
N SER A 57 13.37 -8.81 0.03
CA SER A 57 12.42 -8.35 -0.99
C SER A 57 12.50 -6.85 -1.22
N LEU A 58 12.74 -6.04 -0.18
CA LEU A 58 12.93 -4.60 -0.32
C LEU A 58 14.28 -4.24 -0.96
N GLN A 59 15.34 -5.03 -0.72
CA GLN A 59 16.63 -4.87 -1.39
C GLN A 59 16.53 -5.18 -2.88
N ASP A 60 15.77 -6.22 -3.23
CA ASP A 60 15.51 -6.59 -4.63
C ASP A 60 14.70 -5.49 -5.34
N LEU A 61 13.62 -5.02 -4.72
CA LEU A 61 12.83 -3.89 -5.22
C LEU A 61 13.69 -2.62 -5.42
N ASP A 62 14.55 -2.29 -4.46
CA ASP A 62 15.44 -1.12 -4.58
C ASP A 62 16.44 -1.30 -5.73
N SER A 63 16.96 -2.52 -5.92
CA SER A 63 17.83 -2.86 -7.05
C SER A 63 17.12 -2.69 -8.40
N GLU A 64 15.85 -3.06 -8.50
CA GLU A 64 15.03 -2.83 -9.70
C GLU A 64 14.75 -1.34 -9.92
N LEU A 65 14.45 -0.60 -8.87
CA LEU A 65 14.27 0.86 -8.94
C LEU A 65 15.53 1.58 -9.43
N HIS A 66 16.72 1.14 -8.96
CA HIS A 66 17.99 1.71 -9.43
C HIS A 66 18.22 1.52 -10.93
N LYS A 67 17.82 0.39 -11.50
CA LYS A 67 17.87 0.16 -12.97
C LYS A 67 17.03 1.18 -13.76
N ASN A 68 16.03 1.77 -13.10
CA ASN A 68 15.13 2.78 -13.65
C ASN A 68 15.45 4.20 -13.14
N ASN A 69 16.69 4.45 -12.72
CA ASN A 69 17.16 5.76 -12.19
C ASN A 69 16.34 6.28 -11.00
N SER A 70 15.79 5.38 -10.20
CA SER A 70 15.04 5.68 -8.98
C SER A 70 15.62 4.93 -7.78
N LYS A 71 15.12 5.17 -6.59
CA LYS A 71 15.51 4.42 -5.38
C LYS A 71 14.37 4.33 -4.39
N LEU A 72 14.40 3.30 -3.54
CA LEU A 72 13.45 3.14 -2.45
C LEU A 72 13.92 3.93 -1.21
N HIS A 73 13.09 4.85 -0.74
CA HIS A 73 13.34 5.56 0.51
C HIS A 73 12.71 4.80 1.69
N ILE A 74 13.54 4.34 2.60
CA ILE A 74 13.12 3.51 3.74
C ILE A 74 13.06 4.35 5.01
N PHE A 75 11.93 4.27 5.70
CA PHE A 75 11.68 4.93 6.98
C PHE A 75 11.32 3.91 8.06
N LYS A 76 11.49 4.29 9.34
CA LYS A 76 11.07 3.51 10.49
C LYS A 76 10.22 4.35 11.42
N GLY A 77 9.04 3.85 11.79
CA GLY A 77 8.16 4.51 12.75
C GLY A 77 6.68 4.35 12.44
N ASN A 78 5.83 5.04 13.19
CA ASN A 78 4.41 5.11 12.88
C ASN A 78 4.19 5.90 11.58
N ASN A 79 3.28 5.43 10.73
CA ASN A 79 3.02 6.02 9.41
C ASN A 79 2.79 7.53 9.48
N ILE A 80 1.91 7.99 10.37
CA ILE A 80 1.58 9.43 10.46
C ILE A 80 2.78 10.25 10.97
N THR A 81 3.55 9.70 11.89
CA THR A 81 4.77 10.36 12.39
C THR A 81 5.81 10.53 11.29
N VAL A 82 5.99 9.50 10.46
CA VAL A 82 6.92 9.55 9.31
C VAL A 82 6.41 10.54 8.26
N LEU A 83 5.14 10.44 7.87
CA LEU A 83 4.55 11.35 6.88
C LEU A 83 4.60 12.82 7.30
N LYS A 84 4.38 13.12 8.59
CA LYS A 84 4.56 14.48 9.14
C LYS A 84 6.01 14.97 9.03
N LYS A 85 6.99 14.09 9.21
CA LYS A 85 8.42 14.45 9.07
C LYS A 85 8.75 14.75 7.60
N ILE A 86 8.29 13.92 6.67
CA ILE A 86 8.50 14.13 5.23
C ILE A 86 7.82 15.44 4.80
N TYR A 87 6.56 15.65 5.19
CA TYR A 87 5.79 16.86 4.86
C TYR A 87 6.43 18.18 5.32
N LYS A 88 7.19 18.13 6.44
CA LYS A 88 7.97 19.30 6.91
C LYS A 88 9.19 19.61 6.04
N GLN A 89 9.67 18.65 5.25
CA GLN A 89 10.90 18.79 4.46
C GLN A 89 10.61 19.07 2.98
N ILE A 90 9.51 18.51 2.47
CA ILE A 90 9.12 18.64 1.07
C ILE A 90 7.61 18.88 0.96
N ASN A 91 7.20 19.63 -0.06
CA ASN A 91 5.79 19.77 -0.41
C ASN A 91 5.28 18.44 -0.99
N ILE A 92 4.24 17.85 -0.39
CA ILE A 92 3.59 16.63 -0.85
C ILE A 92 2.25 17.02 -1.48
N ASP A 93 2.08 16.71 -2.75
CA ASP A 93 0.83 16.96 -3.47
C ASP A 93 -0.08 15.72 -3.45
N ASN A 94 0.52 14.53 -3.61
CA ASN A 94 -0.21 13.27 -3.64
C ASN A 94 0.47 12.21 -2.76
N ILE A 95 -0.35 11.37 -2.11
CA ILE A 95 0.06 10.13 -1.45
C ILE A 95 -0.73 9.00 -2.09
N ILE A 96 -0.03 8.06 -2.72
CA ILE A 96 -0.61 6.96 -3.49
C ILE A 96 -0.19 5.62 -2.86
N PHE A 97 -1.11 4.66 -2.77
CA PHE A 97 -0.82 3.31 -2.33
C PHE A 97 -1.93 2.32 -2.73
N ASN A 98 -1.58 1.03 -2.76
CA ASN A 98 -2.55 -0.03 -2.95
C ASN A 98 -3.31 -0.30 -1.65
N LYS A 99 -4.64 -0.50 -1.76
CA LYS A 99 -5.51 -0.84 -0.62
C LYS A 99 -5.17 -2.22 -0.05
N ASP A 100 -5.40 -2.37 1.23
CA ASP A 100 -5.41 -3.66 1.94
C ASP A 100 -6.67 -3.70 2.82
N TYR A 101 -7.22 -4.90 3.02
CA TYR A 101 -8.56 -5.08 3.60
C TYR A 101 -8.54 -5.64 5.02
N THR A 102 -7.36 -5.84 5.60
CA THR A 102 -7.27 -6.26 7.01
C THR A 102 -7.72 -5.13 7.95
N PRO A 103 -8.30 -5.45 9.12
CA PRO A 103 -8.73 -4.42 10.08
C PRO A 103 -7.62 -3.44 10.45
N TYR A 104 -6.38 -3.93 10.55
CA TYR A 104 -5.21 -3.08 10.78
C TYR A 104 -4.98 -2.12 9.59
N ALA A 105 -5.03 -2.63 8.37
CA ALA A 105 -4.80 -1.83 7.18
C ALA A 105 -5.87 -0.75 7.00
N ILE A 106 -7.14 -1.09 7.18
CA ILE A 106 -8.25 -0.14 7.13
C ILE A 106 -8.03 1.01 8.13
N LYS A 107 -7.67 0.69 9.38
CA LYS A 107 -7.40 1.71 10.41
C LYS A 107 -6.20 2.60 10.04
N ARG A 108 -5.14 2.00 9.51
CA ARG A 108 -3.95 2.71 9.01
C ARG A 108 -4.30 3.66 7.88
N ASP A 109 -5.04 3.17 6.89
CA ASP A 109 -5.38 3.89 5.67
C ASP A 109 -6.32 5.07 5.96
N ASN A 110 -7.32 4.87 6.81
CA ASN A 110 -8.17 5.95 7.31
C ASN A 110 -7.36 7.04 8.05
N SER A 111 -6.31 6.64 8.77
CA SER A 111 -5.43 7.61 9.44
C SER A 111 -4.59 8.42 8.46
N ILE A 112 -4.12 7.79 7.37
CA ILE A 112 -3.39 8.48 6.29
C ILE A 112 -4.33 9.42 5.53
N GLU A 113 -5.52 8.95 5.18
CA GLU A 113 -6.53 9.78 4.50
C GLU A 113 -6.88 11.03 5.33
N LYS A 114 -7.10 10.86 6.64
CA LYS A 114 -7.34 11.98 7.56
C LYS A 114 -6.16 12.96 7.58
N PHE A 115 -4.93 12.46 7.61
CA PHE A 115 -3.74 13.32 7.55
C PHE A 115 -3.68 14.08 6.23
N CYS A 116 -3.93 13.42 5.10
CA CYS A 116 -3.97 14.04 3.79
C CYS A 116 -5.02 15.16 3.72
N LYS A 117 -6.24 14.88 4.17
CA LYS A 117 -7.33 15.87 4.21
C LYS A 117 -7.00 17.09 5.06
N GLN A 118 -6.32 16.91 6.20
CA GLN A 118 -5.91 18.01 7.08
C GLN A 118 -4.82 18.91 6.49
N ASN A 119 -4.07 18.42 5.51
CA ASN A 119 -2.93 19.12 4.91
C ASN A 119 -3.12 19.44 3.42
N ASN A 120 -4.34 19.30 2.90
CA ASN A 120 -4.68 19.51 1.48
C ASN A 120 -3.85 18.65 0.52
N ILE A 121 -3.51 17.41 0.94
CA ILE A 121 -2.82 16.42 0.13
C ILE A 121 -3.86 15.51 -0.51
N ASN A 122 -3.74 15.22 -1.80
CA ASN A 122 -4.59 14.23 -2.46
C ASN A 122 -4.18 12.81 -2.03
N CYS A 123 -5.15 12.00 -1.59
CA CYS A 123 -4.94 10.63 -1.15
C CYS A 123 -5.56 9.66 -2.14
N VAL A 124 -4.72 8.89 -2.85
CA VAL A 124 -5.15 7.96 -3.89
C VAL A 124 -4.94 6.53 -3.41
N MET A 125 -6.03 5.79 -3.31
CA MET A 125 -6.06 4.40 -2.87
C MET A 125 -6.55 3.50 -4.01
N ILE A 126 -5.69 2.62 -4.53
CA ILE A 126 -5.98 1.77 -5.69
C ILE A 126 -6.22 0.33 -5.23
N GLU A 127 -7.18 -0.34 -5.84
CA GLU A 127 -7.43 -1.77 -5.62
C GLU A 127 -6.55 -2.60 -6.55
N ASP A 128 -5.67 -3.42 -5.99
CA ASP A 128 -4.64 -4.17 -6.70
C ASP A 128 -4.66 -5.68 -6.39
N TYR A 129 -4.99 -6.07 -5.15
CA TYR A 129 -4.81 -7.44 -4.68
C TYR A 129 -5.91 -8.42 -5.09
N LEU A 130 -7.07 -7.91 -5.46
CA LEU A 130 -8.23 -8.73 -5.74
C LEU A 130 -8.63 -8.65 -7.21
N LEU A 131 -9.09 -9.78 -7.76
CA LEU A 131 -9.62 -9.84 -9.12
C LEU A 131 -10.88 -8.97 -9.26
N HIS A 132 -11.69 -8.95 -8.21
CA HIS A 132 -12.90 -8.12 -8.13
C HIS A 132 -12.85 -7.24 -6.90
N PRO A 133 -13.27 -5.97 -6.99
CA PRO A 133 -13.36 -5.08 -5.84
C PRO A 133 -14.25 -5.69 -4.73
N VAL A 134 -13.91 -5.40 -3.47
CA VAL A 134 -14.69 -5.88 -2.33
C VAL A 134 -16.14 -5.38 -2.42
N GLY A 135 -17.08 -6.30 -2.25
CA GLY A 135 -18.52 -5.99 -2.27
C GLY A 135 -19.15 -5.86 -3.66
N THR A 136 -18.44 -6.16 -4.74
CA THR A 136 -19.02 -6.13 -6.10
C THR A 136 -19.67 -7.45 -6.50
N LEU A 137 -19.18 -8.59 -5.97
CA LEU A 137 -19.76 -9.90 -6.21
C LEU A 137 -20.69 -10.28 -5.04
N LEU A 138 -21.95 -10.01 -5.21
CA LEU A 138 -23.01 -10.31 -4.24
C LEU A 138 -24.04 -11.26 -4.85
N LYS A 139 -24.82 -11.92 -4.01
CA LYS A 139 -26.01 -12.67 -4.39
C LYS A 139 -27.13 -11.70 -4.86
N ASP A 140 -28.18 -12.23 -5.47
CA ASP A 140 -29.33 -11.45 -5.94
C ASP A 140 -30.04 -10.66 -4.82
N ASN A 141 -29.91 -11.13 -3.58
CA ASN A 141 -30.43 -10.45 -2.38
C ASN A 141 -29.43 -9.48 -1.74
N ASN A 142 -28.33 -9.16 -2.43
CA ASN A 142 -27.21 -8.32 -1.96
C ASN A 142 -26.41 -8.88 -0.77
N ASP A 143 -26.58 -10.15 -0.41
CA ASP A 143 -25.76 -10.80 0.60
C ASP A 143 -24.42 -11.30 0.01
N PRO A 144 -23.36 -11.40 0.80
CA PRO A 144 -22.12 -12.02 0.37
C PRO A 144 -22.30 -13.53 0.14
N TYR A 145 -21.56 -14.07 -0.82
CA TYR A 145 -21.48 -15.52 -1.01
C TYR A 145 -20.75 -16.17 0.17
N THR A 146 -21.33 -17.24 0.69
CA THR A 146 -20.71 -18.07 1.75
C THR A 146 -20.12 -19.37 1.20
N VAL A 147 -20.39 -19.69 -0.07
CA VAL A 147 -19.91 -20.89 -0.77
C VAL A 147 -19.10 -20.47 -1.98
N TYR A 148 -17.94 -21.09 -2.18
CA TYR A 148 -16.99 -20.71 -3.23
C TYR A 148 -17.53 -20.90 -4.66
N THR A 149 -18.16 -22.04 -4.95
CA THR A 149 -18.59 -22.38 -6.32
C THR A 149 -19.54 -21.33 -6.94
N PRO A 150 -20.63 -20.92 -6.30
CA PRO A 150 -21.48 -19.87 -6.85
C PRO A 150 -20.79 -18.50 -6.90
N PHE A 151 -19.93 -18.17 -5.94
CA PHE A 151 -19.09 -16.98 -5.97
C PHE A 151 -18.20 -16.96 -7.23
N LYS A 152 -17.44 -18.04 -7.44
CA LYS A 152 -16.59 -18.20 -8.64
C LYS A 152 -17.39 -18.07 -9.94
N ASN A 153 -18.52 -18.78 -10.03
CA ASN A 153 -19.32 -18.79 -11.25
C ASN A 153 -19.92 -17.41 -11.57
N ASN A 154 -20.21 -16.59 -10.58
CA ASN A 154 -20.64 -15.21 -10.78
C ASN A 154 -19.47 -14.30 -11.18
N GLY A 155 -18.30 -14.51 -10.58
CA GLY A 155 -17.10 -13.72 -10.89
C GLY A 155 -16.46 -14.01 -12.24
N LEU A 156 -16.84 -15.10 -12.92
CA LEU A 156 -16.35 -15.45 -14.26
C LEU A 156 -17.31 -15.00 -15.40
N LYS A 157 -18.43 -14.35 -15.07
CA LYS A 157 -19.35 -13.75 -16.05
C LYS A 157 -18.89 -12.36 -16.45
#